data_3bf05e3a6bc5be9985c4bebc99e4cf98
#
_entry.id   3bf05e3a6bc5be9985c4bebc99e4cf98
#
_cell.length_a   1.000
_cell.length_b   1.000
_cell.length_c   1.000
_cell.angle_alpha   90.00
_cell.angle_beta   90.00
_cell.angle_gamma   90.00
#
_symmetry.space_group_name_H-M   'P 1'
#
loop_
_entity.id
_entity.type
_entity.pdbx_description
1 polymer ?
#
loop_
_entity_poly.entity_id
_entity_poly.type
_entity_poly.pdbx_seq_one_letter_code
_entity_poly.pdbx_strand_id
1 'polypeptide(L)'
;ASSAASDVYKRQDLDIFFLRLQTVTGINLIVSKSAIIFDEVQFFPKARQAIKHLVKDARYHYIETGSLISIKKNVQDILIPSEEHKINVFPMDYEEFNWALGKSTDSIRTLVEKNVAIGDMTNRKLMRDFRIYMAVGGMPQVVSTYLQTNNLDAVDKEKLDIISLYEDDLKKIDPSGRLSDIYASIPSQLALKRNRFKIAEATKSRRQIKDEERLFDLIDSKIVLPCYNVAQPSIALAQTRDPETFKLYISDIGLFTTMIFDGGKGLSSDIYKKLLSDKLSADLGYMYENAICLLYTSPS
;
A
#
# COMPACT_ATOMS: atom_id res chain seq x y z
N ALA A 1 -17.07 44.49 -11.42
CA ALA A 1 -18.44 44.20 -10.93
C ALA A 1 -18.90 42.78 -11.27
N SER A 2 -18.48 42.19 -12.40
CA SER A 2 -18.90 40.82 -12.78
C SER A 2 -18.25 39.71 -11.94
N SER A 3 -17.03 39.90 -11.46
CA SER A 3 -16.33 38.88 -10.63
C SER A 3 -16.94 38.80 -9.23
N ALA A 4 -17.27 39.91 -8.61
CA ALA A 4 -17.86 39.96 -7.27
C ALA A 4 -19.25 39.33 -7.23
N ALA A 5 -20.09 39.57 -8.23
CA ALA A 5 -21.42 38.96 -8.35
C ALA A 5 -21.32 37.45 -8.56
N SER A 6 -20.38 36.96 -9.41
CA SER A 6 -20.12 35.55 -9.61
C SER A 6 -19.62 34.85 -8.32
N ASP A 7 -18.80 35.53 -7.53
CA ASP A 7 -18.31 34.99 -6.25
C ASP A 7 -19.41 34.93 -5.18
N VAL A 8 -20.36 35.86 -5.18
CA VAL A 8 -21.53 35.83 -4.29
C VAL A 8 -22.47 34.67 -4.65
N TYR A 9 -22.78 34.45 -5.93
CA TYR A 9 -23.60 33.33 -6.37
C TYR A 9 -22.94 31.98 -6.01
N LYS A 10 -21.66 31.83 -6.25
CA LYS A 10 -20.91 30.62 -5.86
C LYS A 10 -20.93 30.37 -4.36
N ARG A 11 -20.88 31.42 -3.56
CA ARG A 11 -20.94 31.33 -2.11
C ARG A 11 -22.32 30.90 -1.61
N GLN A 12 -23.38 31.38 -2.19
CA GLN A 12 -24.76 30.94 -1.89
C GLN A 12 -24.97 29.46 -2.25
N ASP A 13 -24.42 28.99 -3.37
CA ASP A 13 -24.49 27.59 -3.77
C ASP A 13 -23.76 26.69 -2.75
N LEU A 14 -22.62 27.12 -2.20
CA LEU A 14 -21.89 26.41 -1.18
C LEU A 14 -22.63 26.38 0.16
N ASP A 15 -23.33 27.46 0.54
CA ASP A 15 -24.15 27.48 1.75
C ASP A 15 -25.29 26.47 1.68
N ILE A 16 -25.94 26.37 0.53
CA ILE A 16 -26.99 25.37 0.27
C ILE A 16 -26.40 23.95 0.29
N PHE A 17 -25.23 23.76 -0.30
CA PHE A 17 -24.54 22.48 -0.27
C PHE A 17 -24.27 22.01 1.16
N PHE A 18 -23.68 22.86 2.01
CA PHE A 18 -23.38 22.50 3.39
C PHE A 18 -24.65 22.29 4.22
N LEU A 19 -25.69 23.07 3.99
CA LEU A 19 -26.97 22.86 4.67
C LEU A 19 -27.59 21.50 4.31
N ARG A 20 -27.58 21.13 3.05
CA ARG A 20 -28.03 19.80 2.59
C ARG A 20 -27.18 18.68 3.16
N LEU A 21 -25.85 18.84 3.19
CA LEU A 21 -24.93 17.87 3.78
C LEU A 21 -25.28 17.64 5.26
N GLN A 22 -25.46 18.70 6.05
CA GLN A 22 -25.87 18.62 7.45
C GLN A 22 -27.24 17.94 7.61
N THR A 23 -28.18 18.25 6.71
CA THR A 23 -29.52 17.65 6.75
C THR A 23 -29.47 16.15 6.48
N VAL A 24 -28.68 15.71 5.48
CA VAL A 24 -28.56 14.28 5.12
C VAL A 24 -27.78 13.49 6.15
N THR A 25 -26.71 14.06 6.71
CA THR A 25 -25.87 13.37 7.67
C THR A 25 -26.37 13.46 9.13
N GLY A 26 -27.22 14.43 9.41
CA GLY A 26 -27.63 14.76 10.80
C GLY A 26 -26.50 15.40 11.63
N ILE A 27 -25.38 15.79 11.01
CA ILE A 27 -24.20 16.30 11.70
C ILE A 27 -24.09 17.81 11.47
N ASN A 28 -24.00 18.59 12.54
CA ASN A 28 -23.76 20.02 12.46
C ASN A 28 -22.27 20.31 12.19
N LEU A 29 -21.99 21.02 11.11
CA LEU A 29 -20.66 21.44 10.74
C LEU A 29 -20.22 22.69 11.51
N ILE A 30 -19.05 22.64 12.12
CA ILE A 30 -18.46 23.76 12.88
C ILE A 30 -17.31 24.33 12.06
N VAL A 31 -17.39 25.60 11.73
CA VAL A 31 -16.36 26.32 10.93
C VAL A 31 -14.98 26.16 11.59
N SER A 32 -13.99 25.86 10.80
CA SER A 32 -12.58 25.66 11.17
C SER A 32 -12.33 24.48 12.15
N LYS A 33 -13.35 23.65 12.44
CA LYS A 33 -13.21 22.47 13.30
C LYS A 33 -13.68 21.17 12.66
N SER A 34 -14.64 21.23 11.74
CA SER A 34 -15.16 20.03 11.06
C SER A 34 -14.27 19.65 9.88
N ALA A 35 -14.08 18.35 9.69
CA ALA A 35 -13.51 17.77 8.48
C ALA A 35 -14.60 17.07 7.67
N ILE A 36 -14.59 17.27 6.36
CA ILE A 36 -15.46 16.61 5.40
C ILE A 36 -14.61 15.61 4.62
N ILE A 37 -14.98 14.34 4.69
CA ILE A 37 -14.25 13.24 4.06
C ILE A 37 -15.02 12.81 2.81
N PHE A 38 -14.38 12.86 1.66
CA PHE A 38 -14.86 12.32 0.40
C PHE A 38 -14.22 10.95 0.20
N ASP A 39 -14.95 9.91 0.56
CA ASP A 39 -14.46 8.54 0.46
C ASP A 39 -14.63 7.99 -0.95
N GLU A 40 -13.63 7.22 -1.43
CA GLU A 40 -13.62 6.58 -2.74
C GLU A 40 -13.90 7.58 -3.90
N VAL A 41 -13.21 8.72 -3.87
CA VAL A 41 -13.45 9.86 -4.78
C VAL A 41 -13.32 9.51 -6.26
N GLN A 42 -12.63 8.43 -6.62
CA GLN A 42 -12.50 7.95 -8.00
C GLN A 42 -13.83 7.53 -8.63
N PHE A 43 -14.85 7.17 -7.84
CA PHE A 43 -16.19 6.87 -8.35
C PHE A 43 -16.99 8.12 -8.68
N PHE A 44 -16.55 9.29 -8.16
CA PHE A 44 -17.23 10.58 -8.34
C PHE A 44 -16.29 11.68 -8.85
N PRO A 45 -15.77 11.59 -10.09
CA PRO A 45 -14.82 12.56 -10.62
C PRO A 45 -15.26 14.02 -10.54
N LYS A 46 -16.58 14.28 -10.68
CA LYS A 46 -17.15 15.63 -10.53
C LYS A 46 -17.04 16.18 -9.11
N ALA A 47 -17.11 15.33 -8.08
CA ALA A 47 -16.88 15.74 -6.69
C ALA A 47 -15.46 16.29 -6.53
N ARG A 48 -14.47 15.62 -7.11
CA ARG A 48 -13.07 16.06 -7.07
C ARG A 48 -12.87 17.44 -7.71
N GLN A 49 -13.56 17.75 -8.81
CA GLN A 49 -13.55 19.12 -9.39
C GLN A 49 -14.15 20.16 -8.44
N ALA A 50 -15.20 19.79 -7.70
CA ALA A 50 -15.85 20.68 -6.76
C ALA A 50 -14.97 21.01 -5.54
N ILE A 51 -14.09 20.09 -5.12
CA ILE A 51 -13.22 20.27 -3.96
C ILE A 51 -12.35 21.52 -4.08
N LYS A 52 -11.87 21.87 -5.29
CA LYS A 52 -11.14 23.11 -5.51
C LYS A 52 -11.92 24.36 -5.06
N HIS A 53 -13.23 24.37 -5.27
CA HIS A 53 -14.09 25.49 -4.84
C HIS A 53 -14.32 25.45 -3.32
N LEU A 54 -14.44 24.25 -2.75
CA LEU A 54 -14.59 24.04 -1.30
C LEU A 54 -13.35 24.48 -0.54
N VAL A 55 -12.16 24.10 -1.01
CA VAL A 55 -10.88 24.51 -0.41
C VAL A 55 -10.70 26.02 -0.47
N LYS A 56 -11.08 26.68 -1.58
CA LYS A 56 -11.03 28.13 -1.71
C LYS A 56 -11.97 28.85 -0.74
N ASP A 57 -13.09 28.23 -0.38
CA ASP A 57 -14.04 28.76 0.62
C ASP A 57 -13.48 28.72 2.07
N ALA A 58 -12.56 27.80 2.34
CA ALA A 58 -11.77 27.68 3.57
C ALA A 58 -12.56 27.54 4.89
N ARG A 59 -13.85 27.18 4.85
CA ARG A 59 -14.66 27.00 6.07
C ARG A 59 -14.35 25.72 6.82
N TYR A 60 -14.00 24.63 6.11
CA TYR A 60 -13.82 23.31 6.67
C TYR A 60 -12.52 22.69 6.16
N HIS A 61 -12.09 21.62 6.80
CA HIS A 61 -10.99 20.77 6.33
C HIS A 61 -11.56 19.68 5.41
N TYR A 62 -10.82 19.35 4.35
CA TYR A 62 -11.24 18.37 3.35
C TYR A 62 -10.21 17.25 3.26
N ILE A 63 -10.69 16.01 3.26
CA ILE A 63 -9.89 14.81 3.09
C ILE A 63 -10.50 14.02 1.95
N GLU A 64 -9.68 13.59 1.01
CA GLU A 64 -10.08 12.69 -0.06
C GLU A 64 -9.41 11.34 0.15
N THR A 65 -10.18 10.27 0.04
CA THR A 65 -9.63 8.92 -0.03
C THR A 65 -9.88 8.30 -1.40
N GLY A 66 -9.07 7.34 -1.77
CA GLY A 66 -9.30 6.58 -2.99
C GLY A 66 -8.13 5.70 -3.38
N SER A 67 -8.41 4.64 -4.11
CA SER A 67 -7.41 3.75 -4.67
C SER A 67 -6.61 4.45 -5.76
N LEU A 68 -5.28 4.47 -5.63
CA LEU A 68 -4.37 5.06 -6.63
C LEU A 68 -4.53 4.42 -8.02
N ILE A 69 -4.80 3.12 -8.07
CA ILE A 69 -5.04 2.37 -9.30
C ILE A 69 -6.23 2.96 -10.08
N SER A 70 -7.33 3.22 -9.38
CA SER A 70 -8.57 3.69 -9.98
C SER A 70 -8.55 5.20 -10.25
N ILE A 71 -7.85 5.98 -9.43
CA ILE A 71 -7.77 7.44 -9.57
C ILE A 71 -7.14 7.84 -10.90
N LYS A 72 -6.01 7.24 -11.28
CA LYS A 72 -5.32 7.61 -12.53
C LYS A 72 -6.18 7.43 -13.77
N LYS A 73 -6.92 6.33 -13.85
CA LYS A 73 -7.77 6.03 -15.01
C LYS A 73 -8.96 6.96 -15.14
N ASN A 74 -9.55 7.35 -14.00
CA ASN A 74 -10.79 8.13 -13.98
C ASN A 74 -10.57 9.66 -13.92
N VAL A 75 -9.31 10.11 -13.78
CA VAL A 75 -8.97 11.52 -13.48
C VAL A 75 -8.01 12.12 -14.52
N GLN A 76 -7.73 11.42 -15.62
CA GLN A 76 -6.79 11.91 -16.67
C GLN A 76 -7.16 13.30 -17.20
N ASP A 77 -8.45 13.67 -17.21
CA ASP A 77 -8.96 14.95 -17.72
C ASP A 77 -9.37 15.93 -16.61
N ILE A 78 -9.06 15.67 -15.33
CA ILE A 78 -9.47 16.51 -14.22
C ILE A 78 -8.31 17.36 -13.72
N LEU A 79 -8.49 18.67 -13.67
CA LEU A 79 -7.56 19.60 -13.03
C LEU A 79 -7.44 19.30 -11.54
N ILE A 80 -6.29 18.75 -11.15
CA ILE A 80 -5.96 18.50 -9.75
C ILE A 80 -5.72 19.86 -9.06
N PRO A 81 -6.32 20.12 -7.88
CA PRO A 81 -6.02 21.32 -7.11
C PRO A 81 -4.53 21.41 -6.77
N SER A 82 -3.93 22.57 -6.96
CA SER A 82 -2.52 22.82 -6.59
C SER A 82 -2.29 22.83 -5.07
N GLU A 83 -3.36 22.88 -4.30
CA GLU A 83 -3.39 22.93 -2.84
C GLU A 83 -3.51 21.54 -2.19
N GLU A 84 -3.42 20.46 -2.98
CA GLU A 84 -3.52 19.08 -2.50
C GLU A 84 -2.22 18.62 -1.85
N HIS A 85 -2.31 18.12 -0.61
CA HIS A 85 -1.24 17.39 0.05
C HIS A 85 -1.51 15.88 -0.02
N LYS A 86 -0.68 15.16 -0.77
CA LYS A 86 -0.83 13.71 -0.97
C LYS A 86 -0.15 12.93 0.15
N ILE A 87 -0.92 12.06 0.78
CA ILE A 87 -0.43 11.11 1.78
C ILE A 87 -0.62 9.70 1.22
N ASN A 88 0.47 8.95 1.08
CA ASN A 88 0.40 7.54 0.74
C ASN A 88 0.18 6.73 2.02
N VAL A 89 -0.86 5.90 2.03
CA VAL A 89 -1.12 4.96 3.12
C VAL A 89 -0.66 3.58 2.66
N PHE A 90 0.30 3.02 3.39
CA PHE A 90 0.83 1.69 3.15
C PHE A 90 0.24 0.69 4.14
N PRO A 91 0.34 -0.63 3.90
CA PRO A 91 0.09 -1.62 4.93
C PRO A 91 0.94 -1.35 6.18
N MET A 92 0.45 -1.76 7.35
CA MET A 92 1.15 -1.60 8.63
C MET A 92 2.56 -2.20 8.54
N ASP A 93 3.55 -1.47 9.02
CA ASP A 93 4.88 -2.01 9.22
C ASP A 93 4.95 -2.92 10.46
N TYR A 94 6.14 -3.45 10.76
CA TYR A 94 6.32 -4.35 11.91
C TYR A 94 6.06 -3.65 13.24
N GLU A 95 6.38 -2.37 13.37
CA GLU A 95 6.15 -1.59 14.59
C GLU A 95 4.67 -1.31 14.78
N GLU A 96 3.98 -0.84 13.75
CA GLU A 96 2.53 -0.61 13.75
C GLU A 96 1.75 -1.89 14.01
N PHE A 97 2.19 -3.02 13.44
CA PHE A 97 1.65 -4.35 13.73
C PHE A 97 1.77 -4.69 15.23
N ASN A 98 2.92 -4.43 15.85
CA ASN A 98 3.07 -4.64 17.29
C ASN A 98 2.17 -3.72 18.12
N TRP A 99 1.99 -2.46 17.70
CA TRP A 99 1.04 -1.54 18.37
C TRP A 99 -0.40 -2.05 18.26
N ALA A 100 -0.80 -2.56 17.11
CA ALA A 100 -2.11 -3.20 16.94
C ALA A 100 -2.30 -4.40 17.88
N LEU A 101 -1.23 -5.15 18.17
CA LEU A 101 -1.20 -6.23 19.16
C LEU A 101 -1.14 -5.73 20.63
N GLY A 102 -1.17 -4.43 20.88
CA GLY A 102 -1.02 -3.84 22.21
C GLY A 102 0.39 -3.94 22.79
N LYS A 103 1.41 -4.14 21.97
CA LYS A 103 2.81 -4.26 22.39
C LYS A 103 3.53 -2.92 22.16
N SER A 104 4.25 -2.39 23.18
CA SER A 104 5.15 -1.26 23.00
C SER A 104 6.49 -1.74 22.42
N THR A 105 7.06 -0.93 21.54
CA THR A 105 8.40 -1.10 20.95
C THR A 105 9.44 -0.16 21.56
N ASP A 106 9.05 0.74 22.45
CA ASP A 106 9.90 1.81 23.02
C ASP A 106 11.17 1.29 23.69
N SER A 107 11.06 0.20 24.46
CA SER A 107 12.20 -0.40 25.15
C SER A 107 13.24 -0.92 24.16
N ILE A 108 12.79 -1.50 23.04
CA ILE A 108 13.69 -2.02 21.99
C ILE A 108 14.36 -0.85 21.28
N ARG A 109 13.60 0.16 20.92
CA ARG A 109 14.09 1.39 20.31
C ARG A 109 15.17 2.04 21.19
N THR A 110 14.92 2.15 22.49
CA THR A 110 15.87 2.71 23.47
C THR A 110 17.16 1.89 23.53
N LEU A 111 17.09 0.54 23.50
CA LEU A 111 18.28 -0.31 23.49
C LEU A 111 19.12 -0.11 22.23
N VAL A 112 18.46 -0.04 21.06
CA VAL A 112 19.11 0.19 19.76
C VAL A 112 19.78 1.57 19.73
N GLU A 113 19.09 2.63 20.15
CA GLU A 113 19.63 4.02 20.22
C GLU A 113 20.87 4.11 21.13
N LYS A 114 20.87 3.34 22.21
CA LYS A 114 22.01 3.29 23.15
C LYS A 114 23.11 2.29 22.73
N ASN A 115 22.97 1.64 21.57
CA ASN A 115 23.87 0.58 21.09
C ASN A 115 24.07 -0.54 22.13
N VAL A 116 23.02 -0.89 22.88
CA VAL A 116 23.03 -1.96 23.86
C VAL A 116 22.46 -3.23 23.23
N ALA A 117 23.15 -4.35 23.39
CA ALA A 117 22.67 -5.64 22.89
C ALA A 117 21.35 -6.04 23.56
N ILE A 118 20.36 -6.45 22.73
CA ILE A 118 19.02 -6.84 23.21
C ILE A 118 19.00 -8.18 23.97
N GLY A 119 20.07 -8.97 23.89
CA GLY A 119 20.19 -10.28 24.51
C GLY A 119 19.44 -11.40 23.77
N ASP A 120 19.93 -12.64 23.91
CA ASP A 120 19.45 -13.79 23.12
C ASP A 120 17.97 -14.10 23.32
N MET A 121 17.48 -14.01 24.55
CA MET A 121 16.09 -14.32 24.87
C MET A 121 15.14 -13.30 24.22
N THR A 122 15.48 -12.02 24.30
CA THR A 122 14.70 -10.96 23.67
C THR A 122 14.76 -11.08 22.16
N ASN A 123 15.94 -11.36 21.59
CA ASN A 123 16.10 -11.57 20.16
C ASN A 123 15.23 -12.74 19.63
N ARG A 124 15.22 -13.89 20.34
CA ARG A 124 14.35 -15.02 19.95
C ARG A 124 12.88 -14.64 19.95
N LYS A 125 12.44 -13.88 20.96
CA LYS A 125 11.05 -13.38 21.03
C LYS A 125 10.73 -12.45 19.85
N LEU A 126 11.60 -11.49 19.57
CA LEU A 126 11.43 -10.57 18.44
C LEU A 126 11.38 -11.30 17.10
N MET A 127 12.28 -12.26 16.89
CA MET A 127 12.28 -13.06 15.67
C MET A 127 11.02 -13.92 15.52
N ARG A 128 10.47 -14.42 16.63
CA ARG A 128 9.18 -15.11 16.61
C ARG A 128 8.04 -14.17 16.24
N ASP A 129 7.98 -13.00 16.87
CA ASP A 129 6.95 -11.99 16.60
C ASP A 129 7.06 -11.47 15.14
N PHE A 130 8.28 -11.32 14.63
CA PHE A 130 8.53 -10.95 13.23
C PHE A 130 8.04 -12.03 12.24
N ARG A 131 8.20 -13.31 12.56
CA ARG A 131 7.63 -14.38 11.73
C ARG A 131 6.11 -14.39 11.74
N ILE A 132 5.48 -14.03 12.86
CA ILE A 132 4.02 -13.85 12.92
C ILE A 132 3.61 -12.69 12.00
N TYR A 133 4.35 -11.58 12.03
CA TYR A 133 4.12 -10.47 11.10
C TYR A 133 4.27 -10.91 9.64
N MET A 134 5.30 -11.67 9.30
CA MET A 134 5.46 -12.20 7.93
C MET A 134 4.30 -13.13 7.52
N ALA A 135 3.71 -13.86 8.46
CA ALA A 135 2.57 -14.74 8.20
C ALA A 135 1.26 -13.97 8.01
N VAL A 136 1.04 -12.95 8.84
CA VAL A 136 -0.21 -12.15 8.85
C VAL A 136 -0.14 -11.01 7.84
N GLY A 137 0.95 -10.26 7.81
CA GLY A 137 1.10 -9.03 7.03
C GLY A 137 0.64 -7.80 7.79
N GLY A 138 0.59 -6.67 7.08
CA GLY A 138 0.21 -5.36 7.59
C GLY A 138 -1.12 -4.84 7.06
N MET A 139 -1.88 -5.62 6.27
CA MET A 139 -3.19 -5.19 5.81
C MET A 139 -4.16 -5.07 6.99
N PRO A 140 -4.77 -3.88 7.26
CA PRO A 140 -5.56 -3.65 8.47
C PRO A 140 -6.69 -4.65 8.68
N GLN A 141 -7.37 -5.05 7.61
CA GLN A 141 -8.44 -6.05 7.66
C GLN A 141 -7.91 -7.41 8.11
N VAL A 142 -6.75 -7.83 7.57
CA VAL A 142 -6.09 -9.10 7.92
C VAL A 142 -5.61 -9.10 9.37
N VAL A 143 -5.01 -7.98 9.81
CA VAL A 143 -4.58 -7.79 11.21
C VAL A 143 -5.77 -7.85 12.15
N SER A 144 -6.89 -7.21 11.81
CA SER A 144 -8.14 -7.26 12.58
C SER A 144 -8.67 -8.69 12.72
N THR A 145 -8.70 -9.46 11.62
CA THR A 145 -9.09 -10.88 11.62
C THR A 145 -8.18 -11.71 12.52
N TYR A 146 -6.87 -11.48 12.46
CA TYR A 146 -5.92 -12.16 13.35
C TYR A 146 -6.17 -11.85 14.84
N LEU A 147 -6.39 -10.56 15.18
CA LEU A 147 -6.67 -10.13 16.55
C LEU A 147 -7.95 -10.75 17.10
N GLN A 148 -8.99 -10.85 16.27
CA GLN A 148 -10.31 -11.37 16.69
C GLN A 148 -10.34 -12.89 16.82
N THR A 149 -9.65 -13.60 15.92
CA THR A 149 -9.78 -15.05 15.78
C THR A 149 -8.57 -15.82 16.28
N ASN A 150 -7.38 -15.21 16.28
CA ASN A 150 -6.08 -15.88 16.46
C ASN A 150 -5.95 -17.15 15.57
N ASN A 151 -6.57 -17.12 14.40
CA ASN A 151 -6.66 -18.25 13.47
C ASN A 151 -6.02 -17.89 12.14
N LEU A 152 -4.94 -18.58 11.77
CA LEU A 152 -4.21 -18.35 10.53
C LEU A 152 -4.97 -18.80 9.28
N ASP A 153 -5.90 -19.76 9.38
CA ASP A 153 -6.71 -20.15 8.23
C ASP A 153 -7.73 -19.04 7.87
N ALA A 154 -8.30 -18.36 8.89
CA ALA A 154 -9.15 -17.19 8.68
C ALA A 154 -8.35 -16.01 8.07
N VAL A 155 -7.15 -15.78 8.58
CA VAL A 155 -6.21 -14.78 8.07
C VAL A 155 -5.86 -15.05 6.60
N ASP A 156 -5.62 -16.31 6.26
CA ASP A 156 -5.27 -16.69 4.89
C ASP A 156 -6.41 -16.47 3.90
N LYS A 157 -7.63 -16.76 4.32
CA LYS A 157 -8.83 -16.48 3.52
C LYS A 157 -8.95 -14.98 3.21
N GLU A 158 -8.80 -14.10 4.20
CA GLU A 158 -8.82 -12.65 3.99
C GLU A 158 -7.73 -12.18 3.01
N LYS A 159 -6.53 -12.76 3.09
CA LYS A 159 -5.44 -12.42 2.17
C LYS A 159 -5.76 -12.87 0.74
N LEU A 160 -6.34 -14.05 0.56
CA LEU A 160 -6.76 -14.55 -0.75
C LEU A 160 -7.86 -13.67 -1.36
N ASP A 161 -8.82 -13.23 -0.57
CA ASP A 161 -9.86 -12.32 -1.01
C ASP A 161 -9.27 -10.98 -1.47
N ILE A 162 -8.28 -10.43 -0.75
CA ILE A 162 -7.57 -9.20 -1.14
C ILE A 162 -6.77 -9.41 -2.44
N ILE A 163 -6.04 -10.52 -2.57
CA ILE A 163 -5.28 -10.83 -3.79
C ILE A 163 -6.22 -10.92 -4.99
N SER A 164 -7.36 -11.60 -4.83
CA SER A 164 -8.38 -11.71 -5.88
C SER A 164 -8.93 -10.34 -6.29
N LEU A 165 -9.21 -9.45 -5.33
CA LEU A 165 -9.63 -8.07 -5.62
C LEU A 165 -8.56 -7.30 -6.40
N TYR A 166 -7.29 -7.43 -6.03
CA TYR A 166 -6.20 -6.79 -6.77
C TYR A 166 -6.11 -7.31 -8.21
N GLU A 167 -6.22 -8.63 -8.41
CA GLU A 167 -6.22 -9.21 -9.74
C GLU A 167 -7.38 -8.70 -10.61
N ASP A 168 -8.58 -8.57 -10.03
CA ASP A 168 -9.75 -8.06 -10.74
C ASP A 168 -9.57 -6.57 -11.09
N ASP A 169 -9.01 -5.77 -10.21
CA ASP A 169 -8.72 -4.36 -10.48
C ASP A 169 -7.64 -4.20 -11.55
N LEU A 170 -6.59 -5.01 -11.50
CA LEU A 170 -5.55 -5.04 -12.54
C LEU A 170 -6.11 -5.43 -13.91
N LYS A 171 -7.05 -6.40 -13.97
CA LYS A 171 -7.74 -6.79 -15.21
C LYS A 171 -8.66 -5.69 -15.75
N LYS A 172 -9.28 -4.89 -14.88
CA LYS A 172 -10.07 -3.70 -15.30
C LYS A 172 -9.18 -2.64 -15.96
N ILE A 173 -7.94 -2.48 -15.47
CA ILE A 173 -6.96 -1.52 -16.02
C ILE A 173 -6.40 -2.06 -17.34
N ASP A 174 -5.94 -3.29 -17.35
CA ASP A 174 -5.38 -3.98 -18.52
C ASP A 174 -6.15 -5.27 -18.84
N PRO A 175 -7.20 -5.19 -19.70
CA PRO A 175 -7.97 -6.37 -20.09
C PRO A 175 -7.16 -7.45 -20.80
N SER A 176 -5.92 -7.16 -21.24
CA SER A 176 -5.03 -8.17 -21.81
C SER A 176 -4.49 -9.17 -20.78
N GLY A 177 -4.64 -8.87 -19.48
CA GLY A 177 -4.16 -9.68 -18.38
C GLY A 177 -2.64 -9.57 -18.10
N ARG A 178 -1.88 -8.89 -18.96
CA ARG A 178 -0.41 -8.81 -18.80
C ARG A 178 0.02 -8.08 -17.53
N LEU A 179 -0.75 -7.09 -17.08
CA LEU A 179 -0.51 -6.39 -15.82
C LEU A 179 -0.65 -7.34 -14.62
N SER A 180 -1.68 -8.19 -14.62
CA SER A 180 -1.87 -9.24 -13.63
C SER A 180 -0.75 -10.29 -13.67
N ASP A 181 -0.29 -10.68 -14.88
CA ASP A 181 0.85 -11.60 -15.04
C ASP A 181 2.14 -11.01 -14.46
N ILE A 182 2.40 -9.71 -14.67
CA ILE A 182 3.55 -9.01 -14.09
C ILE A 182 3.48 -9.09 -12.56
N TYR A 183 2.34 -8.74 -11.96
CA TYR A 183 2.13 -8.79 -10.52
C TYR A 183 2.32 -10.20 -9.96
N ALA A 184 1.67 -11.20 -10.54
CA ALA A 184 1.73 -12.59 -10.09
C ALA A 184 3.14 -13.23 -10.22
N SER A 185 3.98 -12.71 -11.12
CA SER A 185 5.34 -13.23 -11.33
C SER A 185 6.36 -12.78 -10.29
N ILE A 186 6.08 -11.74 -9.51
CA ILE A 186 7.04 -11.13 -8.58
C ILE A 186 7.61 -12.15 -7.59
N PRO A 187 6.78 -12.95 -6.87
CA PRO A 187 7.30 -13.92 -5.92
C PRO A 187 8.25 -14.94 -6.54
N SER A 188 7.92 -15.46 -7.71
CA SER A 188 8.75 -16.45 -8.40
C SER A 188 10.09 -15.87 -8.86
N GLN A 189 10.11 -14.63 -9.33
CA GLN A 189 11.35 -13.97 -9.75
C GLN A 189 12.27 -13.65 -8.56
N LEU A 190 11.72 -13.27 -7.40
CA LEU A 190 12.48 -13.10 -6.17
C LEU A 190 13.04 -14.42 -5.66
N ALA A 191 12.24 -15.50 -5.69
CA ALA A 191 12.67 -16.84 -5.30
C ALA A 191 13.86 -17.37 -6.12
N LEU A 192 13.94 -16.98 -7.40
CA LEU A 192 15.06 -17.32 -8.28
C LEU A 192 16.35 -16.52 -7.96
N LYS A 193 16.34 -15.68 -6.92
CA LYS A 193 17.49 -14.85 -6.47
C LYS A 193 18.12 -14.01 -7.60
N ARG A 194 17.30 -13.51 -8.50
CA ARG A 194 17.78 -12.70 -9.63
C ARG A 194 18.15 -11.29 -9.19
N ASN A 195 19.14 -10.73 -9.87
CA ASN A 195 19.60 -9.37 -9.57
C ASN A 195 18.67 -8.27 -10.12
N ARG A 196 17.74 -8.63 -11.04
CA ARG A 196 16.78 -7.70 -11.61
C ARG A 196 15.49 -8.39 -12.00
N PHE A 197 14.39 -7.63 -12.00
CA PHE A 197 13.10 -8.06 -12.51
C PHE A 197 13.11 -8.11 -14.05
N LYS A 198 12.51 -9.15 -14.64
CA LYS A 198 12.44 -9.35 -16.09
C LYS A 198 11.00 -9.44 -16.56
N ILE A 199 10.53 -8.40 -17.23
CA ILE A 199 9.15 -8.29 -17.73
C ILE A 199 8.83 -9.42 -18.73
N ALA A 200 9.78 -9.75 -19.64
CA ALA A 200 9.57 -10.78 -20.64
C ALA A 200 9.31 -12.18 -20.04
N GLU A 201 9.88 -12.47 -18.89
CA GLU A 201 9.62 -13.72 -18.16
C GLU A 201 8.28 -13.69 -17.43
N ALA A 202 7.91 -12.53 -16.88
CA ALA A 202 6.63 -12.31 -16.23
C ALA A 202 5.45 -12.62 -17.17
N THR A 203 5.50 -12.08 -18.37
CA THR A 203 4.40 -12.19 -19.35
C THR A 203 4.48 -13.43 -20.22
N LYS A 204 5.46 -14.31 -19.98
CA LYS A 204 5.71 -15.55 -20.76
C LYS A 204 5.70 -15.33 -22.29
N SER A 205 6.00 -14.11 -22.73
CA SER A 205 5.96 -13.71 -24.13
C SER A 205 6.98 -12.59 -24.38
N ARG A 206 7.19 -12.30 -25.69
CA ARG A 206 8.09 -11.20 -26.08
C ARG A 206 7.62 -9.88 -25.46
N ARG A 207 8.57 -9.10 -24.87
CA ARG A 207 8.33 -7.76 -24.32
C ARG A 207 7.60 -6.89 -25.34
N GLN A 208 6.54 -6.22 -24.91
CA GLN A 208 5.79 -5.25 -25.70
C GLN A 208 6.15 -3.83 -25.22
N ILE A 209 6.08 -2.85 -26.12
CA ILE A 209 6.35 -1.43 -25.78
C ILE A 209 5.48 -0.97 -24.60
N LYS A 210 4.20 -1.37 -24.58
CA LYS A 210 3.26 -1.03 -23.51
C LYS A 210 3.53 -1.72 -22.16
N ASP A 211 4.44 -2.68 -22.09
CA ASP A 211 4.72 -3.37 -20.82
C ASP A 211 5.45 -2.46 -19.82
N GLU A 212 6.18 -1.46 -20.31
CA GLU A 212 6.79 -0.44 -19.47
C GLU A 212 5.72 0.48 -18.85
N GLU A 213 4.75 0.92 -19.65
CA GLU A 213 3.62 1.71 -19.15
C GLU A 213 2.84 0.94 -18.09
N ARG A 214 2.55 -0.35 -18.33
CA ARG A 214 1.91 -1.25 -17.37
C ARG A 214 2.70 -1.38 -16.07
N LEU A 215 4.02 -1.52 -16.18
CA LEU A 215 4.89 -1.60 -15.02
C LEU A 215 4.85 -0.29 -14.21
N PHE A 216 4.89 0.86 -14.88
CA PHE A 216 4.76 2.15 -14.21
C PHE A 216 3.40 2.30 -13.52
N ASP A 217 2.31 1.88 -14.13
CA ASP A 217 0.98 1.90 -13.52
C ASP A 217 0.94 1.02 -12.27
N LEU A 218 1.58 -0.16 -12.32
CA LEU A 218 1.68 -1.06 -11.18
C LEU A 218 2.50 -0.45 -10.02
N ILE A 219 3.64 0.17 -10.32
CA ILE A 219 4.49 0.85 -9.32
C ILE A 219 3.75 2.05 -8.71
N ASP A 220 3.08 2.81 -9.53
CA ASP A 220 2.34 3.99 -9.08
C ASP A 220 1.12 3.62 -8.21
N SER A 221 0.56 2.43 -8.40
CA SER A 221 -0.53 1.92 -7.57
C SER A 221 -0.13 1.64 -6.12
N LYS A 222 1.16 1.58 -5.84
CA LYS A 222 1.75 1.27 -4.52
C LYS A 222 1.46 -0.15 -3.99
N ILE A 223 0.83 -1.02 -4.78
CA ILE A 223 0.72 -2.45 -4.41
C ILE A 223 2.03 -3.20 -4.62
N VAL A 224 2.97 -2.61 -5.37
CA VAL A 224 4.35 -3.06 -5.48
C VAL A 224 5.32 -1.91 -5.25
N LEU A 225 6.52 -2.24 -4.77
CA LEU A 225 7.58 -1.29 -4.47
C LEU A 225 8.83 -1.65 -5.28
N PRO A 226 9.37 -0.72 -6.10
CA PRO A 226 10.60 -0.93 -6.82
C PRO A 226 11.80 -0.61 -5.93
N CYS A 227 12.81 -1.48 -5.94
CA CYS A 227 14.12 -1.20 -5.39
C CYS A 227 15.15 -1.15 -6.52
N TYR A 228 15.65 0.04 -6.79
CA TYR A 228 16.57 0.28 -7.90
C TYR A 228 18.02 0.06 -7.51
N ASN A 229 18.82 -0.44 -8.45
CA ASN A 229 20.25 -0.49 -8.30
C ASN A 229 20.86 0.92 -8.35
N VAL A 230 21.85 1.17 -7.50
CA VAL A 230 22.57 2.43 -7.40
C VAL A 230 24.05 2.15 -7.54
N ALA A 231 24.72 2.80 -8.50
CA ALA A 231 26.13 2.56 -8.78
C ALA A 231 27.06 3.14 -7.72
N GLN A 232 26.68 4.26 -7.09
CA GLN A 232 27.49 4.94 -6.05
C GLN A 232 26.59 5.42 -4.91
N PRO A 233 26.53 4.71 -3.77
CA PRO A 233 25.68 5.08 -2.65
C PRO A 233 26.16 6.32 -1.86
N SER A 234 27.35 6.85 -2.14
CA SER A 234 27.97 8.01 -1.45
C SER A 234 27.57 9.38 -2.02
N ILE A 235 26.97 9.43 -3.20
CA ILE A 235 26.52 10.66 -3.87
C ILE A 235 25.01 10.57 -4.04
N ALA A 236 24.34 11.70 -4.28
CA ALA A 236 22.89 11.79 -4.45
C ALA A 236 22.29 10.54 -5.15
N LEU A 237 21.66 9.67 -4.38
CA LEU A 237 21.17 8.34 -4.80
C LEU A 237 20.31 8.41 -6.07
N ALA A 238 19.54 9.51 -6.20
CA ALA A 238 18.69 9.73 -7.36
C ALA A 238 19.47 9.90 -8.68
N GLN A 239 20.71 10.41 -8.63
CA GLN A 239 21.54 10.66 -9.83
C GLN A 239 22.28 9.41 -10.31
N THR A 240 22.53 8.46 -9.42
CA THR A 240 23.27 7.22 -9.72
C THR A 240 22.37 6.00 -9.84
N ARG A 241 21.05 6.22 -9.80
CA ARG A 241 20.01 5.21 -9.95
C ARG A 241 20.02 4.67 -11.38
N ASP A 242 20.07 3.34 -11.52
CA ASP A 242 19.89 2.65 -12.78
C ASP A 242 18.39 2.29 -12.96
N PRO A 243 17.67 2.95 -13.88
CA PRO A 243 16.25 2.69 -14.11
C PRO A 243 15.98 1.32 -14.76
N GLU A 244 16.99 0.69 -15.38
CA GLU A 244 16.88 -0.61 -16.06
C GLU A 244 17.14 -1.80 -15.13
N THR A 245 17.78 -1.53 -13.98
CA THR A 245 18.14 -2.59 -13.03
C THR A 245 17.45 -2.35 -11.69
N PHE A 246 16.35 -3.05 -11.47
CA PHE A 246 15.56 -2.97 -10.25
C PHE A 246 14.95 -4.33 -9.90
N LYS A 247 14.59 -4.51 -8.64
CA LYS A 247 13.73 -5.58 -8.15
C LYS A 247 12.35 -5.02 -7.82
N LEU A 248 11.33 -5.86 -7.90
CA LEU A 248 9.98 -5.55 -7.43
C LEU A 248 9.65 -6.36 -6.19
N TYR A 249 9.03 -5.70 -5.23
CA TYR A 249 8.56 -6.29 -3.99
C TYR A 249 7.06 -6.05 -3.84
N ILE A 250 6.35 -7.00 -3.26
CA ILE A 250 4.93 -6.82 -2.92
C ILE A 250 4.85 -5.92 -1.70
N SER A 251 3.97 -4.93 -1.70
CA SER A 251 3.86 -3.92 -0.63
C SER A 251 3.35 -4.46 0.71
N ASP A 252 2.90 -5.71 0.76
CA ASP A 252 2.53 -6.40 2.00
C ASP A 252 3.19 -7.77 2.08
N ILE A 253 3.85 -8.05 3.22
CA ILE A 253 4.58 -9.30 3.41
C ILE A 253 3.64 -10.50 3.61
N GLY A 254 2.44 -10.29 4.17
CA GLY A 254 1.45 -11.35 4.34
C GLY A 254 0.88 -11.80 2.99
N LEU A 255 0.53 -10.85 2.12
CA LEU A 255 0.11 -11.15 0.74
C LEU A 255 1.22 -11.84 -0.03
N PHE A 256 2.47 -11.36 0.09
CA PHE A 256 3.63 -12.00 -0.52
C PHE A 256 3.80 -13.45 -0.07
N THR A 257 3.67 -13.71 1.24
CA THR A 257 3.74 -15.06 1.82
C THR A 257 2.67 -15.97 1.23
N THR A 258 1.44 -15.49 1.13
CA THR A 258 0.34 -16.25 0.52
C THR A 258 0.61 -16.54 -0.95
N MET A 259 1.03 -15.54 -1.74
CA MET A 259 1.33 -15.71 -3.17
C MET A 259 2.44 -16.72 -3.46
N ILE A 260 3.44 -16.86 -2.56
CA ILE A 260 4.52 -17.84 -2.72
C ILE A 260 4.02 -19.27 -2.56
N PHE A 261 3.20 -19.48 -1.54
CA PHE A 261 2.80 -20.83 -1.13
C PHE A 261 1.43 -21.23 -1.68
N ASP A 262 0.68 -20.28 -2.21
CA ASP A 262 -0.63 -20.52 -2.77
C ASP A 262 -0.53 -21.00 -4.21
N GLY A 263 -0.53 -22.30 -4.37
CA GLY A 263 -0.87 -22.90 -5.68
C GLY A 263 -2.36 -22.83 -5.98
N GLY A 264 -3.11 -21.81 -5.47
CA GLY A 264 -4.55 -21.64 -5.66
C GLY A 264 -5.42 -22.38 -4.64
N LYS A 265 -4.88 -22.84 -3.51
CA LYS A 265 -5.59 -23.70 -2.53
C LYS A 265 -5.53 -23.22 -1.08
N GLY A 266 -4.93 -22.07 -0.82
CA GLY A 266 -4.63 -21.60 0.55
C GLY A 266 -3.41 -22.27 1.20
N LEU A 267 -2.84 -21.59 2.19
CA LEU A 267 -1.67 -22.08 2.91
C LEU A 267 -2.05 -23.28 3.79
N SER A 268 -1.34 -24.39 3.64
CA SER A 268 -1.52 -25.50 4.57
C SER A 268 -1.00 -25.14 5.97
N SER A 269 -1.62 -25.68 7.02
CA SER A 269 -1.16 -25.50 8.41
C SER A 269 0.30 -25.91 8.61
N ASP A 270 0.84 -26.81 7.79
CA ASP A 270 2.22 -27.24 7.84
C ASP A 270 3.21 -26.19 7.33
N ILE A 271 2.80 -25.34 6.38
CA ILE A 271 3.61 -24.20 5.91
C ILE A 271 3.70 -23.16 7.00
N TYR A 272 2.59 -22.84 7.67
CA TYR A 272 2.61 -21.94 8.81
C TYR A 272 3.46 -22.46 9.97
N LYS A 273 3.40 -23.76 10.26
CA LYS A 273 4.29 -24.38 11.25
C LYS A 273 5.76 -24.24 10.88
N LYS A 274 6.11 -24.41 9.61
CA LYS A 274 7.48 -24.20 9.11
C LYS A 274 7.90 -22.74 9.21
N LEU A 275 7.03 -21.81 8.82
CA LEU A 275 7.30 -20.37 8.89
C LEU A 275 7.50 -19.90 10.34
N LEU A 276 6.67 -20.36 11.26
CA LEU A 276 6.70 -19.97 12.67
C LEU A 276 7.79 -20.70 13.47
N SER A 277 8.31 -21.83 12.98
CA SER A 277 9.40 -22.56 13.61
C SER A 277 10.75 -21.93 13.28
N ASP A 278 11.76 -22.13 14.15
CA ASP A 278 13.14 -21.71 13.89
C ASP A 278 13.82 -22.50 12.73
N LYS A 279 13.09 -23.36 12.06
CA LYS A 279 13.56 -24.28 11.01
C LYS A 279 13.23 -23.78 9.59
N LEU A 280 13.09 -22.47 9.38
CA LEU A 280 13.00 -21.91 8.04
C LEU A 280 14.30 -22.26 7.28
N SER A 281 14.14 -23.01 6.19
CA SER A 281 15.27 -23.34 5.32
C SER A 281 15.90 -22.06 4.76
N ALA A 282 17.21 -22.11 4.49
CA ALA A 282 17.95 -21.01 3.86
C ALA A 282 17.35 -20.57 2.50
N ASP A 283 16.44 -21.37 1.94
CA ASP A 283 15.77 -21.09 0.67
C ASP A 283 14.68 -20.01 0.75
N LEU A 284 14.26 -19.59 1.97
CA LEU A 284 13.25 -18.55 2.16
C LEU A 284 13.83 -17.15 2.44
N GLY A 285 15.12 -16.93 2.18
CA GLY A 285 15.77 -15.63 2.35
C GLY A 285 15.09 -14.49 1.61
N TYR A 286 14.45 -14.75 0.46
CA TYR A 286 13.70 -13.76 -0.31
C TYR A 286 12.43 -13.24 0.41
N MET A 287 11.88 -14.00 1.37
CA MET A 287 10.78 -13.52 2.22
C MET A 287 11.27 -12.43 3.17
N TYR A 288 12.42 -12.68 3.82
CA TYR A 288 13.06 -11.65 4.65
C TYR A 288 13.50 -10.46 3.82
N GLU A 289 13.99 -10.69 2.60
CA GLU A 289 14.35 -9.63 1.67
C GLU A 289 13.14 -8.73 1.36
N ASN A 290 11.96 -9.31 1.06
CA ASN A 290 10.74 -8.53 0.85
C ASN A 290 10.34 -7.77 2.12
N ALA A 291 10.32 -8.42 3.29
CA ALA A 291 9.94 -7.79 4.55
C ALA A 291 10.87 -6.61 4.91
N ILE A 292 12.18 -6.76 4.73
CA ILE A 292 13.17 -5.71 5.00
C ILE A 292 13.03 -4.57 3.99
N CYS A 293 12.80 -4.88 2.70
CA CYS A 293 12.60 -3.86 1.68
C CYS A 293 11.39 -2.96 2.02
N LEU A 294 10.31 -3.52 2.55
CA LEU A 294 9.15 -2.75 3.00
C LEU A 294 9.53 -1.73 4.08
N LEU A 295 10.33 -2.11 5.07
CA LEU A 295 10.77 -1.23 6.15
C LEU A 295 11.64 -0.05 5.65
N TYR A 296 12.34 -0.21 4.52
CA TYR A 296 13.19 0.83 3.95
C TYR A 296 12.53 1.66 2.85
N THR A 297 11.46 1.16 2.24
CA THR A 297 10.82 1.79 1.07
C THR A 297 9.45 2.36 1.35
N SER A 298 8.76 1.90 2.39
CA SER A 298 7.58 2.60 2.91
C SER A 298 8.06 3.71 3.84
N PRO A 299 7.85 4.99 3.51
CA PRO A 299 8.06 6.06 4.47
C PRO A 299 6.99 5.95 5.55
N SER A 300 7.40 5.52 6.74
CA SER A 300 6.61 5.64 7.96
C SER A 300 6.57 7.09 8.42
#